data_6fe9bc82d12d4b412f15ee6976cf3f42
#
_entry.id   6fe9bc82d12d4b412f15ee6976cf3f42
#
_cell.length_a   1.000
_cell.length_b   1.000
_cell.length_c   1.000
_cell.angle_alpha   90.00
_cell.angle_beta   90.00
_cell.angle_gamma   90.00
#
_symmetry.space_group_name_H-M   'P 1'
#
loop_
_entity.id
_entity.type
_entity.pdbx_description
1 polymer ?
#
loop_
_entity_poly.entity_id
_entity_poly.type
_entity_poly.pdbx_seq_one_letter_code
_entity_poly.pdbx_strand_id
1 'polypeptide(L)'
;MTSLAEAPTAGATVATHLRGDGPVLVVGGFATPALMLTPMCQWLTRCGYDVVPTALGAGMGCGGQASDLLVTRIERIAERTGRPVRLVAHSRGGQFARAACVRRPRDVAGLVTLGTPFDLYGLSWPLLSAAATVSALGSLGVPRLARLGCLRGSCCARFRAALRGPWPAGVPFTSVYSRTDRSVPAAASHDARATNVEVPASHFGLLTGPDALLATAEALAACRDGGSGEGPSPVVQEAVLREHDEPTEHDDEHHVEQSAS
;
A
#
# COMPACT_ATOMS: atom_id res chain seq x y z
N MET A 1 19.73 30.50 -1.09
CA MET A 1 19.16 30.47 0.28
C MET A 1 17.78 29.88 0.16
N THR A 2 17.68 28.55 0.24
CA THR A 2 16.42 27.82 0.09
C THR A 2 15.81 27.71 1.48
N SER A 3 14.63 28.28 1.66
CA SER A 3 13.85 28.27 2.89
C SER A 3 13.59 26.81 3.29
N LEU A 4 14.06 26.41 4.49
CA LEU A 4 13.68 25.19 5.15
C LEU A 4 12.18 25.28 5.46
N ALA A 5 11.37 24.48 4.76
CA ALA A 5 9.97 24.35 5.09
C ALA A 5 9.84 23.73 6.48
N GLU A 6 9.32 24.50 7.42
CA GLU A 6 9.02 24.01 8.78
C GLU A 6 8.05 22.85 8.74
N ALA A 7 8.34 21.83 9.54
CA ALA A 7 7.44 20.69 9.71
C ALA A 7 6.04 21.17 10.11
N PRO A 8 4.96 20.67 9.50
CA PRO A 8 3.61 21.14 9.77
C PRO A 8 3.22 20.84 11.22
N THR A 9 3.18 21.86 12.05
CA THR A 9 2.62 21.83 13.40
C THR A 9 1.11 21.61 13.36
N ALA A 10 0.52 21.08 14.41
CA ALA A 10 -0.91 20.67 14.51
C ALA A 10 -1.93 21.82 14.39
N GLY A 11 -1.71 22.79 13.56
CA GLY A 11 -2.57 23.93 13.27
C GLY A 11 -2.24 24.63 11.95
N ALA A 12 -1.21 24.15 11.23
CA ALA A 12 -0.82 24.77 9.96
C ALA A 12 -1.87 24.51 8.86
N THR A 13 -2.33 25.56 8.21
CA THR A 13 -3.22 25.48 7.04
C THR A 13 -2.48 24.76 5.92
N VAL A 14 -3.05 23.67 5.40
CA VAL A 14 -2.49 22.95 4.24
C VAL A 14 -2.49 23.88 3.04
N ALA A 15 -1.34 24.02 2.39
CA ALA A 15 -1.18 24.84 1.21
C ALA A 15 -2.16 24.38 0.09
N THR A 16 -2.76 25.31 -0.61
CA THR A 16 -3.83 25.04 -1.59
C THR A 16 -3.40 24.04 -2.68
N HIS A 17 -2.13 24.08 -3.11
CA HIS A 17 -1.59 23.17 -4.13
C HIS A 17 -1.46 21.72 -3.68
N LEU A 18 -1.47 21.45 -2.35
CA LEU A 18 -1.42 20.10 -1.76
C LEU A 18 -2.81 19.53 -1.51
N ARG A 19 -3.85 20.35 -1.70
CA ARG A 19 -5.22 19.90 -1.48
C ARG A 19 -5.68 18.99 -2.63
N GLY A 20 -6.37 17.95 -2.24
CA GLY A 20 -7.00 17.00 -3.15
C GLY A 20 -8.32 16.52 -2.58
N ASP A 21 -8.92 15.57 -3.26
CA ASP A 21 -10.20 14.98 -2.90
C ASP A 21 -10.27 13.54 -3.38
N GLY A 22 -11.30 12.81 -2.95
CA GLY A 22 -11.57 11.45 -3.36
C GLY A 22 -10.74 10.38 -2.64
N PRO A 23 -10.95 9.10 -2.99
CA PRO A 23 -10.49 7.97 -2.21
C PRO A 23 -8.99 7.74 -2.32
N VAL A 24 -8.34 7.54 -1.17
CA VAL A 24 -6.94 7.14 -1.05
C VAL A 24 -6.82 5.89 -0.18
N LEU A 25 -6.25 4.82 -0.72
CA LEU A 25 -5.83 3.64 0.04
C LEU A 25 -4.39 3.79 0.51
N VAL A 26 -4.17 3.74 1.83
CA VAL A 26 -2.82 3.70 2.42
C VAL A 26 -2.48 2.27 2.82
N VAL A 27 -1.49 1.69 2.15
CA VAL A 27 -1.16 0.26 2.24
C VAL A 27 0.15 0.05 3.02
N GLY A 28 0.08 -0.71 4.12
CA GLY A 28 1.24 -1.08 4.92
C GLY A 28 2.10 -2.19 4.29
N GLY A 29 3.38 -2.22 4.68
CA GLY A 29 4.36 -3.21 4.24
C GLY A 29 4.52 -4.38 5.20
N PHE A 30 5.70 -5.05 5.11
CA PHE A 30 6.08 -6.15 5.99
C PHE A 30 6.18 -5.66 7.45
N ALA A 31 5.53 -6.39 8.35
CA ALA A 31 5.44 -6.06 9.78
C ALA A 31 4.95 -4.63 10.10
N THR A 32 4.11 -4.05 9.20
CA THR A 32 3.55 -2.71 9.40
C THR A 32 2.10 -2.84 9.89
N PRO A 33 1.83 -2.70 11.20
CA PRO A 33 0.47 -2.67 11.72
C PRO A 33 -0.24 -1.37 11.31
N ALA A 34 -1.57 -1.37 11.31
CA ALA A 34 -2.38 -0.22 10.88
C ALA A 34 -2.04 1.08 11.64
N LEU A 35 -1.69 0.98 12.93
CA LEU A 35 -1.32 2.11 13.76
C LEU A 35 -0.12 2.91 13.19
N MET A 36 0.83 2.24 12.55
CA MET A 36 2.00 2.90 11.93
C MET A 36 1.64 3.72 10.69
N LEU A 37 0.46 3.49 10.10
CA LEU A 37 -0.03 4.26 8.96
C LEU A 37 -0.73 5.55 9.39
N THR A 38 -1.05 5.69 10.68
CA THR A 38 -1.84 6.82 11.23
C THR A 38 -1.29 8.20 10.86
N PRO A 39 0.02 8.49 10.98
CA PRO A 39 0.53 9.83 10.64
C PRO A 39 0.30 10.19 9.17
N MET A 40 0.57 9.26 8.25
CA MET A 40 0.30 9.44 6.82
C MET A 40 -1.19 9.62 6.55
N CYS A 41 -2.04 8.79 7.15
CA CYS A 41 -3.50 8.89 6.99
C CYS A 41 -4.01 10.25 7.49
N GLN A 42 -3.60 10.69 8.67
CA GLN A 42 -4.00 11.99 9.22
C GLN A 42 -3.52 13.17 8.37
N TRP A 43 -2.31 13.08 7.82
CA TRP A 43 -1.79 14.07 6.90
C TRP A 43 -2.64 14.18 5.63
N LEU A 44 -2.90 13.06 4.97
CA LEU A 44 -3.71 13.02 3.75
C LEU A 44 -5.16 13.44 3.98
N THR A 45 -5.75 13.08 5.13
CA THR A 45 -7.08 13.57 5.52
C THR A 45 -7.10 15.10 5.67
N ARG A 46 -6.05 15.70 6.24
CA ARG A 46 -5.90 17.16 6.29
C ARG A 46 -5.74 17.79 4.91
N CYS A 47 -5.15 17.06 3.98
CA CYS A 47 -5.09 17.49 2.57
C CYS A 47 -6.44 17.40 1.85
N GLY A 48 -7.47 16.78 2.46
CA GLY A 48 -8.83 16.70 1.91
C GLY A 48 -9.21 15.37 1.28
N TYR A 49 -8.35 14.34 1.38
CA TYR A 49 -8.63 13.01 0.82
C TYR A 49 -9.48 12.15 1.75
N ASP A 50 -10.27 11.24 1.16
CA ASP A 50 -11.00 10.17 1.85
C ASP A 50 -10.05 8.98 2.06
N VAL A 51 -9.43 8.91 3.23
CA VAL A 51 -8.32 8.00 3.47
C VAL A 51 -8.77 6.70 4.12
N VAL A 52 -8.39 5.58 3.52
CA VAL A 52 -8.65 4.23 4.03
C VAL A 52 -7.33 3.52 4.34
N PRO A 53 -6.98 3.29 5.62
CA PRO A 53 -5.81 2.50 5.96
C PRO A 53 -6.05 1.01 5.66
N THR A 54 -5.03 0.33 5.14
CA THR A 54 -5.11 -1.08 4.77
C THR A 54 -3.86 -1.83 5.20
N ALA A 55 -3.97 -2.58 6.29
CA ALA A 55 -2.94 -3.49 6.76
C ALA A 55 -3.24 -4.92 6.26
N LEU A 56 -2.70 -5.31 5.12
CA LEU A 56 -2.89 -6.63 4.50
C LEU A 56 -2.21 -7.75 5.33
N GLY A 57 -2.77 -8.09 6.49
CA GLY A 57 -2.18 -9.07 7.41
C GLY A 57 -0.76 -8.71 7.85
N ALA A 58 -0.49 -7.44 8.14
CA ALA A 58 0.84 -6.88 8.41
C ALA A 58 1.87 -7.21 7.30
N GLY A 59 1.43 -7.46 6.07
CA GLY A 59 2.32 -7.71 4.93
C GLY A 59 3.13 -9.00 4.99
N MET A 60 2.88 -9.91 5.93
CA MET A 60 3.64 -11.16 6.11
C MET A 60 3.09 -12.33 5.30
N GLY A 61 1.91 -12.20 4.71
CA GLY A 61 1.21 -13.25 4.00
C GLY A 61 1.69 -13.50 2.56
N CYS A 62 0.96 -14.37 1.88
CA CYS A 62 1.17 -14.68 0.46
C CYS A 62 0.96 -13.44 -0.42
N GLY A 63 1.94 -13.11 -1.26
CA GLY A 63 1.86 -11.95 -2.16
C GLY A 63 0.73 -12.02 -3.17
N GLY A 64 0.38 -13.22 -3.64
CA GLY A 64 -0.78 -13.45 -4.51
C GLY A 64 -2.07 -13.06 -3.80
N GLN A 65 -2.33 -13.61 -2.62
CA GLN A 65 -3.52 -13.32 -1.83
C GLN A 65 -3.61 -11.83 -1.45
N ALA A 66 -2.50 -11.25 -0.99
CA ALA A 66 -2.47 -9.82 -0.62
C ALA A 66 -2.79 -8.92 -1.83
N SER A 67 -2.25 -9.24 -3.00
CA SER A 67 -2.56 -8.51 -4.24
C SER A 67 -4.01 -8.71 -4.67
N ASP A 68 -4.58 -9.91 -4.51
CA ASP A 68 -5.99 -10.19 -4.84
C ASP A 68 -6.96 -9.43 -3.93
N LEU A 69 -6.68 -9.43 -2.62
CA LEU A 69 -7.45 -8.64 -1.65
C LEU A 69 -7.40 -7.14 -1.96
N LEU A 70 -6.22 -6.63 -2.34
CA LEU A 70 -6.08 -5.22 -2.69
C LEU A 70 -6.85 -4.88 -3.97
N VAL A 71 -6.82 -5.74 -4.98
CA VAL A 71 -7.64 -5.60 -6.19
C VAL A 71 -9.11 -5.50 -5.83
N THR A 72 -9.62 -6.43 -5.03
CA THR A 72 -11.03 -6.41 -4.61
C THR A 72 -11.40 -5.15 -3.84
N ARG A 73 -10.49 -4.63 -2.99
CA ARG A 73 -10.73 -3.37 -2.27
C ARG A 73 -10.77 -2.17 -3.20
N ILE A 74 -9.86 -2.09 -4.16
CA ILE A 74 -9.85 -1.03 -5.17
C ILE A 74 -11.17 -1.04 -5.95
N GLU A 75 -11.61 -2.21 -6.44
CA GLU A 75 -12.86 -2.38 -7.15
C GLU A 75 -14.06 -1.86 -6.33
N ARG A 76 -14.20 -2.33 -5.09
CA ARG A 76 -15.30 -1.93 -4.21
C ARG A 76 -15.32 -0.42 -3.94
N ILE A 77 -14.16 0.21 -3.74
CA ILE A 77 -14.09 1.66 -3.49
C ILE A 77 -14.45 2.41 -4.76
N ALA A 78 -13.88 2.04 -5.90
CA ALA A 78 -14.18 2.67 -7.19
C ALA A 78 -15.68 2.55 -7.54
N GLU A 79 -16.29 1.39 -7.34
CA GLU A 79 -17.73 1.18 -7.54
C GLU A 79 -18.59 2.03 -6.62
N ARG A 80 -18.25 2.10 -5.32
CA ARG A 80 -19.03 2.88 -4.34
C ARG A 80 -18.91 4.38 -4.52
N THR A 81 -17.74 4.86 -4.91
CA THR A 81 -17.47 6.30 -5.03
C THR A 81 -17.69 6.85 -6.43
N GLY A 82 -17.81 5.97 -7.43
CA GLY A 82 -17.81 6.34 -8.84
C GLY A 82 -16.48 6.96 -9.32
N ARG A 83 -15.39 6.82 -8.53
CA ARG A 83 -14.10 7.49 -8.75
C ARG A 83 -12.95 6.50 -8.68
N PRO A 84 -11.90 6.66 -9.50
CA PRO A 84 -10.69 5.85 -9.38
C PRO A 84 -9.95 6.15 -8.06
N VAL A 85 -9.27 5.13 -7.52
CA VAL A 85 -8.62 5.16 -6.21
C VAL A 85 -7.15 5.54 -6.34
N ARG A 86 -6.67 6.46 -5.52
CA ARG A 86 -5.23 6.72 -5.36
C ARG A 86 -4.64 5.73 -4.35
N LEU A 87 -3.40 5.31 -4.58
CA LEU A 87 -2.71 4.37 -3.72
C LEU A 87 -1.45 5.01 -3.14
N VAL A 88 -1.29 4.95 -1.82
CA VAL A 88 -0.04 5.25 -1.12
C VAL A 88 0.42 3.98 -0.43
N ALA A 89 1.60 3.47 -0.77
CA ALA A 89 1.98 2.13 -0.33
C ALA A 89 3.43 2.07 0.16
N HIS A 90 3.60 1.62 1.41
CA HIS A 90 4.90 1.55 2.06
C HIS A 90 5.57 0.18 1.90
N SER A 91 6.86 0.17 1.60
CA SER A 91 7.70 -1.02 1.62
C SER A 91 7.12 -2.15 0.76
N ARG A 92 6.98 -3.37 1.29
CA ARG A 92 6.36 -4.51 0.59
C ARG A 92 4.93 -4.23 0.13
N GLY A 93 4.20 -3.33 0.81
CA GLY A 93 2.87 -2.89 0.38
C GLY A 93 2.86 -2.29 -1.02
N GLY A 94 3.93 -1.58 -1.39
CA GLY A 94 4.09 -1.03 -2.73
C GLY A 94 4.22 -2.09 -3.83
N GLN A 95 4.79 -3.27 -3.52
CA GLN A 95 4.79 -4.39 -4.47
C GLN A 95 3.36 -4.88 -4.75
N PHE A 96 2.52 -4.98 -3.70
CA PHE A 96 1.12 -5.37 -3.86
C PHE A 96 0.32 -4.32 -4.61
N ALA A 97 0.53 -3.04 -4.28
CA ALA A 97 -0.12 -1.92 -4.93
C ALA A 97 0.27 -1.83 -6.41
N ARG A 98 1.56 -1.94 -6.74
CA ARG A 98 2.02 -1.95 -8.14
C ARG A 98 1.38 -3.08 -8.94
N ALA A 99 1.35 -4.29 -8.38
CA ALA A 99 0.71 -5.43 -9.04
C ALA A 99 -0.80 -5.24 -9.20
N ALA A 100 -1.48 -4.60 -8.25
CA ALA A 100 -2.90 -4.30 -8.34
C ALA A 100 -3.19 -3.24 -9.41
N CYS A 101 -2.38 -2.17 -9.50
CA CYS A 101 -2.50 -1.15 -10.54
C CYS A 101 -2.38 -1.73 -11.96
N VAL A 102 -1.41 -2.63 -12.17
CA VAL A 102 -1.25 -3.32 -13.48
C VAL A 102 -2.49 -4.16 -13.83
N ARG A 103 -3.17 -4.73 -12.83
CA ARG A 103 -4.35 -5.58 -13.02
C ARG A 103 -5.65 -4.78 -13.17
N ARG A 104 -5.73 -3.58 -12.59
CA ARG A 104 -6.95 -2.75 -12.57
C ARG A 104 -6.63 -1.27 -12.87
N PRO A 105 -6.03 -0.98 -14.03
CA PRO A 105 -5.57 0.38 -14.33
C PRO A 105 -6.70 1.40 -14.45
N ARG A 106 -7.93 0.97 -14.77
CA ARG A 106 -9.10 1.86 -14.90
C ARG A 106 -9.65 2.33 -13.56
N ASP A 107 -9.41 1.58 -12.50
CA ASP A 107 -9.91 1.86 -11.15
C ASP A 107 -8.87 2.60 -10.29
N VAL A 108 -7.70 2.94 -10.88
CA VAL A 108 -6.60 3.59 -10.18
C VAL A 108 -6.30 4.96 -10.78
N ALA A 109 -6.34 6.00 -9.95
CA ALA A 109 -5.98 7.37 -10.33
C ALA A 109 -4.47 7.61 -10.27
N GLY A 110 -3.72 6.86 -9.46
CA GLY A 110 -2.28 6.97 -9.35
C GLY A 110 -1.69 6.13 -8.22
N LEU A 111 -0.37 5.95 -8.26
CA LEU A 111 0.38 5.19 -7.25
C LEU A 111 1.53 6.03 -6.71
N VAL A 112 1.63 6.12 -5.39
CA VAL A 112 2.82 6.61 -4.69
C VAL A 112 3.38 5.47 -3.83
N THR A 113 4.64 5.11 -4.04
CA THR A 113 5.32 4.11 -3.21
C THR A 113 6.38 4.76 -2.32
N LEU A 114 6.55 4.21 -1.13
CA LEU A 114 7.44 4.74 -0.08
C LEU A 114 8.43 3.64 0.30
N GLY A 115 9.69 3.73 -0.12
CA GLY A 115 10.73 2.74 0.17
C GLY A 115 10.37 1.32 -0.27
N THR A 116 9.75 1.17 -1.42
CA THR A 116 9.30 -0.13 -1.93
C THR A 116 10.43 -0.85 -2.65
N PRO A 117 10.80 -2.08 -2.26
CA PRO A 117 11.79 -2.84 -2.99
C PRO A 117 11.17 -3.50 -4.23
N PHE A 118 11.34 -2.91 -5.40
CA PHE A 118 10.95 -3.53 -6.68
C PHE A 118 11.91 -4.64 -7.08
N ASP A 119 13.17 -4.52 -6.65
CA ASP A 119 14.16 -5.57 -6.73
C ASP A 119 14.52 -6.06 -5.30
N LEU A 120 14.65 -7.38 -5.15
CA LEU A 120 15.01 -7.99 -3.88
C LEU A 120 16.52 -8.01 -3.62
N TYR A 121 17.34 -7.62 -4.60
CA TYR A 121 18.78 -7.55 -4.44
C TYR A 121 19.18 -6.35 -3.56
N GLY A 122 20.11 -6.59 -2.66
CA GLY A 122 20.65 -5.56 -1.79
C GLY A 122 19.79 -5.20 -0.57
N LEU A 123 18.69 -5.91 -0.31
CA LEU A 123 17.94 -5.73 0.94
C LEU A 123 18.82 -6.02 2.16
N SER A 124 18.57 -5.32 3.25
CA SER A 124 19.31 -5.51 4.50
C SER A 124 19.20 -6.94 5.02
N TRP A 125 20.29 -7.48 5.56
CA TRP A 125 20.32 -8.84 6.11
C TRP A 125 19.25 -9.10 7.18
N PRO A 126 18.96 -8.19 8.13
CA PRO A 126 17.88 -8.39 9.09
C PRO A 126 16.50 -8.55 8.42
N LEU A 127 16.22 -7.78 7.36
CA LEU A 127 14.96 -7.89 6.63
C LEU A 127 14.86 -9.22 5.87
N LEU A 128 15.94 -9.66 5.24
CA LEU A 128 15.99 -10.95 4.54
C LEU A 128 15.83 -12.13 5.51
N SER A 129 16.49 -12.10 6.67
CA SER A 129 16.38 -13.15 7.69
C SER A 129 14.97 -13.21 8.27
N ALA A 130 14.34 -12.06 8.57
CA ALA A 130 12.96 -12.00 9.02
C ALA A 130 11.98 -12.57 7.98
N ALA A 131 12.15 -12.22 6.71
CA ALA A 131 11.33 -12.75 5.61
C ALA A 131 11.53 -14.27 5.43
N ALA A 132 12.76 -14.77 5.57
CA ALA A 132 13.06 -16.19 5.52
C ALA A 132 12.41 -16.95 6.69
N THR A 133 12.51 -16.42 7.92
CA THR A 133 11.88 -16.99 9.11
C THR A 133 10.35 -17.07 8.95
N VAL A 134 9.72 -15.99 8.52
CA VAL A 134 8.27 -15.96 8.25
C VAL A 134 7.89 -17.01 7.20
N SER A 135 8.67 -17.14 6.12
CA SER A 135 8.41 -18.11 5.06
C SER A 135 8.61 -19.57 5.51
N ALA A 136 9.58 -19.82 6.39
CA ALA A 136 9.80 -21.13 7.00
C ALA A 136 8.64 -21.51 7.92
N LEU A 137 8.23 -20.62 8.83
CA LEU A 137 7.08 -20.81 9.71
C LEU A 137 5.79 -21.05 8.94
N GLY A 138 5.55 -20.28 7.88
CA GLY A 138 4.39 -20.47 7.00
C GLY A 138 4.43 -21.84 6.28
N SER A 139 5.63 -22.33 5.92
CA SER A 139 5.80 -23.65 5.32
C SER A 139 5.58 -24.79 6.31
N LEU A 140 5.81 -24.55 7.61
CA LEU A 140 5.51 -25.46 8.71
C LEU A 140 4.03 -25.43 9.13
N GLY A 141 3.18 -24.65 8.44
CA GLY A 141 1.73 -24.64 8.68
C GLY A 141 1.21 -23.48 9.52
N VAL A 142 2.06 -22.53 9.93
CA VAL A 142 1.56 -21.32 10.63
C VAL A 142 0.65 -20.51 9.67
N PRO A 143 -0.62 -20.28 10.04
CA PRO A 143 -1.58 -19.66 9.15
C PRO A 143 -1.23 -18.19 8.85
N ARG A 144 -1.74 -17.67 7.74
CA ARG A 144 -1.58 -16.28 7.31
C ARG A 144 -0.15 -15.82 7.01
N LEU A 145 0.84 -16.71 7.07
CA LEU A 145 2.22 -16.43 6.67
C LEU A 145 2.50 -16.86 5.23
N ALA A 146 3.42 -16.16 4.58
CA ALA A 146 3.98 -16.58 3.30
C ALA A 146 4.72 -17.91 3.48
N ARG A 147 4.70 -18.76 2.44
CA ARG A 147 5.43 -20.03 2.39
C ARG A 147 6.62 -19.91 1.46
N LEU A 148 7.62 -20.77 1.61
CA LEU A 148 8.76 -20.84 0.67
C LEU A 148 8.28 -21.02 -0.79
N GLY A 149 7.21 -21.78 -1.01
CA GLY A 149 6.57 -21.91 -2.32
C GLY A 149 6.05 -20.59 -2.92
N CYS A 150 5.81 -19.55 -2.13
CA CYS A 150 5.42 -18.24 -2.65
C CYS A 150 6.55 -17.55 -3.43
N LEU A 151 7.80 -17.91 -3.19
CA LEU A 151 8.94 -17.31 -3.90
C LEU A 151 8.99 -17.74 -5.36
N ARG A 152 8.77 -19.01 -5.66
CA ARG A 152 8.88 -19.61 -7.00
C ARG A 152 7.65 -20.40 -7.45
N GLY A 153 6.75 -20.75 -6.54
CA GLY A 153 5.58 -21.57 -6.83
C GLY A 153 4.48 -20.85 -7.61
N SER A 154 3.49 -21.60 -8.07
CA SER A 154 2.37 -21.12 -8.90
C SER A 154 1.45 -20.14 -8.18
N CYS A 155 1.29 -20.25 -6.85
CA CYS A 155 0.40 -19.40 -6.06
C CYS A 155 0.66 -17.88 -6.22
N CYS A 156 1.93 -17.49 -6.43
CA CYS A 156 2.31 -16.10 -6.63
C CYS A 156 2.73 -15.78 -8.08
N ALA A 157 2.50 -16.66 -9.03
CA ALA A 157 2.95 -16.47 -10.42
C ALA A 157 2.31 -15.22 -11.04
N ARG A 158 1.00 -15.04 -10.87
CA ARG A 158 0.26 -13.85 -11.36
C ARG A 158 0.76 -12.55 -10.69
N PHE A 159 0.98 -12.58 -9.39
CA PHE A 159 1.53 -11.46 -8.64
C PHE A 159 2.92 -11.07 -9.17
N ARG A 160 3.84 -12.03 -9.31
CA ARG A 160 5.19 -11.78 -9.83
C ARG A 160 5.18 -11.29 -11.27
N ALA A 161 4.29 -11.82 -12.12
CA ALA A 161 4.13 -11.34 -13.49
C ALA A 161 3.63 -9.90 -13.52
N ALA A 162 2.63 -9.55 -12.71
CA ALA A 162 2.12 -8.18 -12.62
C ALA A 162 3.15 -7.22 -12.02
N LEU A 163 3.91 -7.64 -11.00
CA LEU A 163 4.96 -6.81 -10.40
C LEU A 163 6.07 -6.46 -11.41
N ARG A 164 6.41 -7.36 -12.31
CA ARG A 164 7.45 -7.17 -13.35
C ARG A 164 6.88 -6.68 -14.67
N GLY A 165 5.57 -6.71 -14.82
CA GLY A 165 4.89 -6.33 -16.05
C GLY A 165 5.04 -4.86 -16.42
N PRO A 166 4.69 -4.51 -17.67
CA PRO A 166 4.71 -3.13 -18.10
C PRO A 166 3.76 -2.29 -17.24
N TRP A 167 4.16 -1.04 -16.97
CA TRP A 167 3.30 -0.10 -16.26
C TRP A 167 2.19 0.38 -17.20
N PRO A 168 0.93 0.47 -16.74
CA PRO A 168 -0.16 0.93 -17.59
C PRO A 168 0.00 2.40 -17.97
N ALA A 169 -0.14 2.70 -19.25
CA ALA A 169 -0.12 4.06 -19.75
C ALA A 169 -1.26 4.89 -19.11
N GLY A 170 -0.97 6.13 -18.78
CA GLY A 170 -1.95 7.07 -18.20
C GLY A 170 -2.17 6.97 -16.71
N VAL A 171 -1.58 5.99 -15.99
CA VAL A 171 -1.60 5.94 -14.53
C VAL A 171 -0.33 6.60 -13.98
N PRO A 172 -0.41 7.76 -13.29
CA PRO A 172 0.74 8.38 -12.66
C PRO A 172 1.39 7.46 -11.63
N PHE A 173 2.72 7.45 -11.60
CA PHE A 173 3.47 6.64 -10.66
C PHE A 173 4.65 7.44 -10.08
N THR A 174 4.69 7.57 -8.76
CA THR A 174 5.80 8.19 -8.04
C THR A 174 6.41 7.20 -7.05
N SER A 175 7.72 7.05 -7.07
CA SER A 175 8.48 6.28 -6.09
C SER A 175 9.29 7.22 -5.21
N VAL A 176 8.88 7.35 -3.95
CA VAL A 176 9.60 8.10 -2.92
C VAL A 176 10.56 7.15 -2.21
N TYR A 177 11.83 7.51 -2.18
CA TYR A 177 12.87 6.68 -1.60
C TYR A 177 13.87 7.52 -0.79
N SER A 178 14.76 6.86 -0.06
CA SER A 178 15.80 7.54 0.70
C SER A 178 17.14 6.80 0.62
N ARG A 179 18.23 7.55 0.48
CA ARG A 179 19.60 6.99 0.61
C ARG A 179 19.97 6.66 2.04
N THR A 180 19.26 7.19 3.02
CA THR A 180 19.47 6.90 4.44
C THR A 180 18.59 5.76 4.95
N ASP A 181 17.77 5.16 4.08
CA ASP A 181 17.02 3.94 4.37
C ASP A 181 17.99 2.75 4.50
N ARG A 182 18.07 2.19 5.71
CA ARG A 182 18.94 1.04 6.01
C ARG A 182 18.28 -0.32 5.76
N SER A 183 16.99 -0.34 5.46
CA SER A 183 16.23 -1.57 5.22
C SER A 183 16.14 -1.89 3.73
N VAL A 184 15.85 -0.87 2.92
CA VAL A 184 15.69 -0.98 1.48
C VAL A 184 16.63 0.01 0.80
N PRO A 185 17.65 -0.47 0.06
CA PRO A 185 18.55 0.41 -0.68
C PRO A 185 17.81 1.27 -1.70
N ALA A 186 18.26 2.50 -1.89
CA ALA A 186 17.69 3.45 -2.85
C ALA A 186 17.53 2.82 -4.25
N ALA A 187 18.54 2.11 -4.73
CA ALA A 187 18.49 1.44 -6.04
C ALA A 187 17.36 0.41 -6.17
N ALA A 188 17.00 -0.29 -5.06
CA ALA A 188 15.91 -1.26 -5.06
C ALA A 188 14.52 -0.59 -5.12
N SER A 189 14.43 0.69 -4.72
CA SER A 189 13.19 1.48 -4.77
C SER A 189 13.00 2.26 -6.07
N HIS A 190 13.98 2.27 -6.97
CA HIS A 190 13.83 2.90 -8.26
C HIS A 190 12.99 2.04 -9.22
N ASP A 191 12.01 2.65 -9.88
CA ASP A 191 11.35 2.08 -11.06
C ASP A 191 11.52 3.05 -12.23
N ALA A 192 11.96 2.55 -13.38
CA ALA A 192 12.21 3.36 -14.58
C ALA A 192 10.93 4.02 -15.14
N ARG A 193 9.76 3.60 -14.68
CA ARG A 193 8.46 4.14 -15.09
C ARG A 193 7.87 5.10 -14.09
N ALA A 194 8.52 5.26 -12.93
CA ALA A 194 8.10 6.16 -11.88
C ALA A 194 8.85 7.51 -11.97
N THR A 195 8.20 8.57 -11.52
CA THR A 195 8.91 9.75 -11.03
C THR A 195 9.58 9.38 -9.72
N ASN A 196 10.92 9.26 -9.72
CA ASN A 196 11.68 8.87 -8.54
C ASN A 196 12.05 10.10 -7.72
N VAL A 197 11.57 10.18 -6.48
CA VAL A 197 11.74 11.33 -5.57
C VAL A 197 12.57 10.91 -4.36
N GLU A 198 13.71 11.55 -4.16
CA GLU A 198 14.56 11.32 -2.99
C GLU A 198 14.16 12.22 -1.82
N VAL A 199 14.06 11.64 -0.61
CA VAL A 199 13.83 12.38 0.63
C VAL A 199 14.76 11.88 1.73
N PRO A 200 15.21 12.73 2.67
CA PRO A 200 16.06 12.31 3.79
C PRO A 200 15.19 11.67 4.89
N ALA A 201 15.02 10.35 4.87
CA ALA A 201 14.18 9.63 5.83
C ALA A 201 14.72 8.23 6.12
N SER A 202 14.50 7.71 7.33
CA SER A 202 14.65 6.27 7.60
C SER A 202 13.51 5.49 6.95
N HIS A 203 13.59 4.16 6.92
CA HIS A 203 12.54 3.32 6.31
C HIS A 203 11.13 3.62 6.85
N PHE A 204 10.96 3.71 8.16
CA PHE A 204 9.69 4.09 8.78
C PHE A 204 9.46 5.61 8.77
N GLY A 205 10.52 6.41 8.69
CA GLY A 205 10.45 7.85 8.49
C GLY A 205 9.77 8.24 7.18
N LEU A 206 9.75 7.36 6.19
CA LEU A 206 8.97 7.54 4.96
C LEU A 206 7.45 7.57 5.19
N LEU A 207 6.95 7.10 6.34
CA LEU A 207 5.55 7.21 6.73
C LEU A 207 5.23 8.44 7.60
N THR A 208 6.24 9.05 8.21
CA THR A 208 6.04 10.03 9.28
C THR A 208 6.82 11.32 9.10
N GLY A 209 7.91 11.29 8.32
CA GLY A 209 8.81 12.41 8.13
C GLY A 209 8.19 13.51 7.26
N PRO A 210 8.43 14.78 7.58
CA PRO A 210 7.79 15.91 6.89
C PRO A 210 8.06 15.92 5.39
N ASP A 211 9.28 15.64 4.95
CA ASP A 211 9.64 15.62 3.53
C ASP A 211 8.91 14.51 2.76
N ALA A 212 8.75 13.33 3.39
CA ALA A 212 8.02 12.22 2.78
C ALA A 212 6.50 12.49 2.73
N LEU A 213 5.95 13.11 3.77
CA LEU A 213 4.55 13.53 3.80
C LEU A 213 4.27 14.59 2.73
N LEU A 214 5.17 15.57 2.56
CA LEU A 214 5.06 16.60 1.54
C LEU A 214 5.16 16.00 0.14
N ALA A 215 6.20 15.23 -0.14
CA ALA A 215 6.40 14.58 -1.45
C ALA A 215 5.21 13.67 -1.83
N THR A 216 4.60 13.00 -0.84
CA THR A 216 3.40 12.18 -1.06
C THR A 216 2.20 13.04 -1.45
N ALA A 217 1.96 14.15 -0.74
CA ALA A 217 0.85 15.04 -1.05
C ALA A 217 1.00 15.71 -2.42
N GLU A 218 2.21 16.15 -2.78
CA GLU A 218 2.52 16.71 -4.10
C GLU A 218 2.27 15.69 -5.22
N ALA A 219 2.76 14.45 -5.04
CA ALA A 219 2.55 13.39 -6.01
C ALA A 219 1.07 13.05 -6.19
N LEU A 220 0.28 13.01 -5.10
CA LEU A 220 -1.16 12.75 -5.18
C LEU A 220 -1.92 13.92 -5.82
N ALA A 221 -1.55 15.15 -5.52
CA ALA A 221 -2.16 16.34 -6.12
C ALA A 221 -1.90 16.41 -7.64
N ALA A 222 -0.78 15.85 -8.11
CA ALA A 222 -0.48 15.72 -9.53
C ALA A 222 -1.34 14.63 -10.23
N CYS A 223 -1.90 13.68 -9.48
CA CYS A 223 -2.81 12.64 -9.98
C CYS A 223 -4.22 13.24 -10.13
N ARG A 224 -4.49 13.92 -11.23
CA ARG A 224 -5.83 14.49 -11.49
C ARG A 224 -6.80 13.40 -11.91
N ASP A 225 -8.01 13.43 -11.35
CA ASP A 225 -9.08 12.57 -11.84
C ASP A 225 -9.50 13.05 -13.22
N GLY A 226 -9.61 12.14 -14.15
CA GLY A 226 -10.10 12.41 -15.51
C GLY A 226 -11.60 12.65 -15.58
N GLY A 227 -12.20 13.27 -14.54
CA GLY A 227 -13.65 13.52 -14.47
C GLY A 227 -13.97 14.66 -13.52
N SER A 228 -14.83 15.56 -13.99
CA SER A 228 -15.32 16.76 -13.35
C SER A 228 -16.07 16.50 -12.04
N GLY A 229 -15.74 17.29 -11.05
CA GLY A 229 -16.48 17.79 -9.90
C GLY A 229 -17.83 17.25 -9.52
N GLU A 230 -17.85 16.62 -8.32
CA GLU A 230 -18.90 16.79 -7.32
C GLU A 230 -18.30 16.32 -5.98
N GLY A 231 -18.59 17.03 -4.89
CA GLY A 231 -17.94 16.87 -3.60
C GLY A 231 -18.27 15.54 -2.88
N PRO A 232 -17.48 15.14 -1.87
CA PRO A 232 -17.59 13.85 -1.23
C PRO A 232 -18.87 13.69 -0.40
N SER A 233 -19.51 12.53 -0.55
CA SER A 233 -20.62 12.12 0.31
C SER A 233 -20.07 11.57 1.65
N PRO A 234 -20.61 12.01 2.80
CA PRO A 234 -20.13 11.59 4.14
C PRO A 234 -20.38 10.11 4.48
N VAL A 235 -21.02 9.37 3.60
CA VAL A 235 -21.45 7.97 3.83
C VAL A 235 -20.27 6.96 3.80
N VAL A 236 -19.14 7.32 3.18
CA VAL A 236 -18.01 6.37 2.95
C VAL A 236 -17.25 6.02 4.24
N GLN A 237 -17.16 6.96 5.17
CA GLN A 237 -16.35 6.78 6.39
C GLN A 237 -16.96 5.77 7.37
N GLU A 238 -18.29 5.75 7.49
CA GLU A 238 -18.99 4.90 8.47
C GLU A 238 -19.10 3.42 8.03
N ALA A 239 -19.20 3.17 6.73
CA ALA A 239 -19.29 1.82 6.18
C ALA A 239 -17.95 1.05 6.26
N VAL A 240 -16.82 1.75 6.12
CA VAL A 240 -15.47 1.14 6.15
C VAL A 240 -15.03 0.78 7.56
N LEU A 241 -15.48 1.51 8.58
CA LEU A 241 -15.17 1.22 9.99
C LEU A 241 -15.91 -0.03 10.50
N ARG A 242 -17.10 -0.31 9.99
CA ARG A 242 -17.91 -1.48 10.40
C ARG A 242 -17.37 -2.82 9.86
N GLU A 243 -16.66 -2.83 8.72
CA GLU A 243 -16.05 -4.07 8.18
C GLU A 243 -14.82 -4.56 8.97
N HIS A 244 -14.30 -3.76 9.93
CA HIS A 244 -13.17 -4.16 10.77
C HIS A 244 -13.57 -4.98 12.01
N ASP A 245 -14.85 -4.98 12.40
CA ASP A 245 -15.36 -5.59 13.63
C ASP A 245 -16.12 -6.90 13.42
N GLU A 246 -16.34 -7.37 12.19
CA GLU A 246 -16.96 -8.68 11.98
C GLU A 246 -15.92 -9.80 12.07
N PRO A 247 -16.02 -10.69 13.09
CA PRO A 247 -15.26 -11.92 13.11
C PRO A 247 -15.73 -12.80 11.97
N THR A 248 -14.82 -13.28 11.14
CA THR A 248 -15.12 -14.33 10.16
C THR A 248 -15.53 -15.59 10.92
N GLU A 249 -16.83 -15.85 10.99
CA GLU A 249 -17.35 -17.15 11.40
C GLU A 249 -16.82 -18.21 10.43
N HIS A 250 -16.00 -19.10 10.96
CA HIS A 250 -15.62 -20.34 10.32
C HIS A 250 -16.73 -21.34 10.59
N ASP A 251 -17.50 -21.68 9.57
CA ASP A 251 -18.32 -22.89 9.56
C ASP A 251 -17.38 -24.12 9.57
N ASP A 252 -17.14 -24.65 10.76
CA ASP A 252 -16.65 -26.02 10.96
C ASP A 252 -17.83 -26.99 10.87
N GLU A 253 -18.23 -27.35 9.66
CA GLU A 253 -19.10 -28.52 9.48
C GLU A 253 -18.28 -29.81 9.72
N HIS A 254 -18.32 -30.30 10.95
CA HIS A 254 -17.95 -31.65 11.28
C HIS A 254 -18.97 -32.64 10.72
N HIS A 255 -18.69 -33.25 9.60
CA HIS A 255 -19.34 -34.50 9.20
C HIS A 255 -18.82 -35.63 10.08
N VAL A 256 -19.64 -36.04 11.03
CA VAL A 256 -19.51 -37.31 11.76
C VAL A 256 -20.24 -38.38 10.95
N GLU A 257 -19.51 -39.18 10.19
CA GLU A 257 -20.04 -40.42 9.63
C GLU A 257 -20.05 -41.50 10.71
N GLN A 258 -21.24 -41.85 11.19
CA GLN A 258 -21.48 -43.07 11.96
C GLN A 258 -21.62 -44.23 10.98
N SER A 259 -20.66 -45.15 10.98
CA SER A 259 -20.86 -46.49 10.39
C SER A 259 -21.28 -47.45 11.49
N ALA A 260 -22.55 -47.88 11.44
CA ALA A 260 -23.06 -49.03 12.15
C ALA A 260 -22.99 -50.27 11.24
N SER A 261 -22.60 -51.41 11.86
CA SER A 261 -22.68 -52.80 11.52
C SER A 261 -21.38 -53.46 11.14
#